data_c9a36044e2cc9d55c67c41deb15be992
#
_entry.id   c9a36044e2cc9d55c67c41deb15be992
#
_cell.length_a   1.000
_cell.length_b   1.000
_cell.length_c   1.000
_cell.angle_alpha   90.00
_cell.angle_beta   90.00
_cell.angle_gamma   90.00
#
_symmetry.space_group_name_H-M   'P 1'
#
loop_
_entity.id
_entity.type
_entity.pdbx_description
1 polymer ?
#
loop_
_entity_poly.entity_id
_entity_poly.type
_entity_poly.pdbx_seq_one_letter_code
_entity_poly.pdbx_strand_id
1 'polypeptide(L)'
;MEQKVRKGEELNEINLKNFLKENDLISDIKSELKVLQFSNGFSNLTYSLTIENKEYVIRKPPKGAVYGHDMSREFKVLKGLNNGFVKAPIAYAYSEDNSIIGTSFYIMEKVNGKIITPRELKERTISTKDYSTISKTWLKTFVELHNLDFSKLGLSDLGKPDGYVERQVRNWGKQYLKAATDDIKEAELIMNWLNENQPKQYKHSLIHNDYKYDNVVFSSNSWTKINSILDWEMCTIGDPLMDLGT
;
A
#
# COMPACT_ATOMS: atom_id res chain seq x y z
N MET A 1 -7.55 8.34 10.57
CA MET A 1 -7.56 9.73 11.10
C MET A 1 -6.15 10.08 11.56
N GLU A 2 -5.76 11.34 11.41
CA GLU A 2 -4.49 11.86 11.92
C GLU A 2 -4.61 12.18 13.42
N GLN A 3 -3.56 11.90 14.18
CA GLN A 3 -3.48 12.14 15.62
C GLN A 3 -2.07 12.59 16.00
N LYS A 4 -1.87 13.00 17.25
CA LYS A 4 -0.52 13.26 17.77
C LYS A 4 0.33 11.99 17.68
N VAL A 5 1.61 12.17 17.42
CA VAL A 5 2.59 11.07 17.40
C VAL A 5 2.57 10.35 18.76
N ARG A 6 2.57 9.02 18.71
CA ARG A 6 2.59 8.19 19.93
C ARG A 6 3.93 8.33 20.62
N LYS A 7 3.91 8.25 21.95
CA LYS A 7 5.12 8.30 22.76
C LYS A 7 6.09 7.16 22.39
N GLY A 8 7.34 7.52 22.08
CA GLY A 8 8.40 6.61 21.64
C GLY A 8 8.43 6.33 20.14
N GLU A 9 7.54 6.95 19.35
CA GLU A 9 7.50 6.87 17.90
C GLU A 9 7.79 8.23 17.24
N GLU A 10 8.33 9.18 18.00
CA GLU A 10 8.70 10.51 17.54
C GLU A 10 9.80 10.43 16.48
N LEU A 11 9.76 11.34 15.50
CA LEU A 11 10.79 11.46 14.48
C LEU A 11 11.84 12.49 14.90
N ASN A 12 13.08 12.30 14.51
CA ASN A 12 14.12 13.33 14.66
C ASN A 12 13.86 14.44 13.62
N GLU A 13 13.19 15.50 14.04
CA GLU A 13 12.77 16.59 13.14
C GLU A 13 13.96 17.36 12.52
N ILE A 14 15.07 17.48 13.22
CA ILE A 14 16.26 18.18 12.71
C ILE A 14 16.86 17.43 11.53
N ASN A 15 17.14 16.14 11.73
CA ASN A 15 17.71 15.29 10.68
C ASN A 15 16.74 15.11 9.51
N LEU A 16 15.43 14.99 9.82
CA LEU A 16 14.40 14.89 8.79
C LEU A 16 14.32 16.16 7.92
N LYS A 17 14.37 17.36 8.51
CA LYS A 17 14.39 18.63 7.76
C LYS A 17 15.61 18.75 6.85
N ASN A 18 16.78 18.33 7.32
CA ASN A 18 17.99 18.29 6.49
C ASN A 18 17.78 17.35 5.28
N PHE A 19 17.28 16.16 5.51
CA PHE A 19 16.97 15.19 4.44
C PHE A 19 15.94 15.75 3.44
N LEU A 20 14.87 16.40 3.92
CA LEU A 20 13.88 17.05 3.07
C LEU A 20 14.51 18.15 2.20
N LYS A 21 15.44 18.92 2.75
CA LYS A 21 16.17 19.98 2.04
C LYS A 21 17.11 19.41 0.99
N GLU A 22 17.85 18.37 1.31
CA GLU A 22 18.79 17.69 0.40
C GLU A 22 18.07 17.05 -0.80
N ASN A 23 16.78 16.72 -0.64
CA ASN A 23 15.92 16.15 -1.69
C ASN A 23 15.01 17.21 -2.37
N ASP A 24 15.27 18.49 -2.20
CA ASP A 24 14.53 19.62 -2.80
C ASP A 24 13.02 19.65 -2.45
N LEU A 25 12.63 19.01 -1.35
CA LEU A 25 11.24 18.98 -0.91
C LEU A 25 10.84 20.24 -0.13
N ILE A 26 11.81 20.87 0.52
CA ILE A 26 11.64 22.17 1.22
C ILE A 26 12.73 23.15 0.82
N SER A 27 12.47 24.45 1.03
CA SER A 27 13.39 25.52 0.72
C SER A 27 14.19 25.99 1.93
N ASP A 28 13.62 25.98 3.13
CA ASP A 28 14.23 26.44 4.37
C ASP A 28 14.08 25.44 5.53
N ILE A 29 15.19 24.98 6.09
CA ILE A 29 15.23 24.09 7.25
C ILE A 29 14.71 24.74 8.55
N LYS A 30 14.60 26.07 8.59
CA LYS A 30 14.03 26.79 9.73
C LYS A 30 12.51 26.79 9.73
N SER A 31 11.88 26.41 8.61
CA SER A 31 10.43 26.32 8.51
C SER A 31 9.86 25.38 9.58
N GLU A 32 8.71 25.76 10.13
CA GLU A 32 8.01 24.92 11.10
C GLU A 32 7.55 23.63 10.44
N LEU A 33 7.90 22.49 11.06
CA LEU A 33 7.48 21.16 10.66
C LEU A 33 6.38 20.68 11.61
N LYS A 34 5.21 20.40 11.07
CA LYS A 34 4.14 19.72 11.82
C LYS A 34 4.13 18.25 11.45
N VAL A 35 4.24 17.38 12.46
CA VAL A 35 4.19 15.92 12.31
C VAL A 35 2.95 15.40 13.01
N LEU A 36 2.13 14.64 12.28
CA LEU A 36 1.01 13.87 12.82
C LEU A 36 1.19 12.40 12.42
N GLN A 37 0.56 11.49 13.15
CA GLN A 37 0.60 10.07 12.85
C GLN A 37 -0.79 9.57 12.47
N PHE A 38 -0.88 8.70 11.47
CA PHE A 38 -2.13 8.04 11.15
C PHE A 38 -2.45 6.96 12.19
N SER A 39 -3.70 6.93 12.66
CA SER A 39 -4.16 5.94 13.64
C SER A 39 -4.33 4.55 13.05
N ASN A 40 -4.58 4.46 11.74
CA ASN A 40 -4.79 3.24 10.99
C ASN A 40 -3.51 2.92 10.21
N GLY A 41 -2.90 1.83 10.50
CA GLY A 41 -1.66 1.34 9.87
C GLY A 41 -1.14 0.24 10.77
N PHE A 42 -1.49 -1.01 10.44
CA PHE A 42 -1.14 -2.15 11.30
C PHE A 42 0.25 -2.71 10.97
N SER A 43 0.71 -2.54 9.72
CA SER A 43 2.00 -3.06 9.27
C SER A 43 3.11 -2.01 9.44
N ASN A 44 2.97 -0.84 8.83
CA ASN A 44 3.96 0.23 8.80
C ASN A 44 3.48 1.47 9.54
N LEU A 45 4.40 2.16 10.20
CA LEU A 45 4.12 3.47 10.81
C LEU A 45 4.05 4.52 9.72
N THR A 46 2.94 5.24 9.68
CA THR A 46 2.65 6.25 8.66
C THR A 46 2.43 7.60 9.32
N TYR A 47 3.16 8.61 8.85
CA TYR A 47 3.10 9.99 9.38
C TYR A 47 2.72 10.96 8.28
N SER A 48 1.95 11.98 8.65
CA SER A 48 1.69 13.16 7.83
C SER A 48 2.64 14.27 8.24
N LEU A 49 3.30 14.89 7.27
CA LEU A 49 4.15 16.04 7.44
C LEU A 49 3.50 17.24 6.78
N THR A 50 3.50 18.39 7.47
CA THR A 50 3.14 19.67 6.86
C THR A 50 4.29 20.64 7.10
N ILE A 51 4.85 21.18 6.02
CA ILE A 51 5.96 22.14 6.04
C ILE A 51 5.88 23.03 4.80
N GLU A 52 6.11 24.34 4.93
CA GLU A 52 6.05 25.33 3.83
C GLU A 52 4.75 25.24 3.00
N ASN A 53 3.60 24.99 3.65
CA ASN A 53 2.30 24.75 3.02
C ASN A 53 2.24 23.55 2.07
N LYS A 54 3.24 22.66 2.13
CA LYS A 54 3.25 21.38 1.42
C LYS A 54 2.92 20.25 2.38
N GLU A 55 2.30 19.21 1.87
CA GLU A 55 1.95 18.02 2.65
C GLU A 55 2.62 16.78 2.06
N TYR A 56 3.22 15.98 2.95
CA TYR A 56 3.89 14.72 2.61
C TYR A 56 3.45 13.60 3.54
N VAL A 57 3.69 12.37 3.13
CA VAL A 57 3.55 11.19 3.96
C VAL A 57 4.90 10.50 4.08
N ILE A 58 5.27 10.13 5.31
CA ILE A 58 6.39 9.21 5.57
C ILE A 58 5.83 7.85 5.95
N ARG A 59 6.42 6.80 5.36
CA ARG A 59 6.23 5.41 5.83
C ARG A 59 7.57 4.85 6.31
N LYS A 60 7.52 4.16 7.43
CA LYS A 60 8.68 3.48 8.04
C LYS A 60 8.22 2.19 8.74
N PRO A 61 9.11 1.19 8.91
CA PRO A 61 8.80 0.03 9.74
C PRO A 61 8.56 0.41 11.20
N PRO A 62 7.78 -0.37 11.95
CA PRO A 62 7.73 -0.26 13.40
C PRO A 62 9.07 -0.67 14.03
N LYS A 63 9.33 -0.18 15.24
CA LYS A 63 10.57 -0.51 15.97
C LYS A 63 10.65 -2.02 16.21
N GLY A 64 11.76 -2.64 15.83
CA GLY A 64 12.00 -4.08 16.01
C GLY A 64 11.34 -4.98 14.96
N ALA A 65 10.78 -4.43 13.89
CA ALA A 65 10.29 -5.23 12.77
C ALA A 65 11.42 -6.05 12.14
N VAL A 66 11.21 -7.36 11.98
CA VAL A 66 12.23 -8.30 11.47
C VAL A 66 11.90 -8.75 10.04
N TYR A 67 10.62 -8.81 9.66
CA TYR A 67 10.17 -9.32 8.36
C TYR A 67 9.00 -8.50 7.79
N GLY A 68 8.88 -8.46 6.46
CA GLY A 68 7.70 -7.95 5.77
C GLY A 68 7.62 -6.43 5.59
N HIS A 69 8.68 -5.68 5.92
CA HIS A 69 8.67 -4.21 5.91
C HIS A 69 9.76 -3.67 4.97
N ASP A 70 9.71 -4.04 3.69
CA ASP A 70 10.69 -3.60 2.69
C ASP A 70 10.29 -2.25 2.10
N MET A 71 10.77 -1.17 2.73
CA MET A 71 10.51 0.21 2.28
C MET A 71 11.10 0.49 0.89
N SER A 72 12.23 -0.15 0.55
CA SER A 72 12.87 0.02 -0.76
C SER A 72 12.01 -0.55 -1.87
N ARG A 73 11.41 -1.71 -1.63
CA ARG A 73 10.51 -2.39 -2.55
C ARG A 73 9.24 -1.55 -2.80
N GLU A 74 8.59 -1.07 -1.75
CA GLU A 74 7.39 -0.24 -1.88
C GLU A 74 7.70 1.08 -2.61
N PHE A 75 8.80 1.73 -2.25
CA PHE A 75 9.28 2.92 -2.96
C PHE A 75 9.56 2.65 -4.44
N LYS A 76 10.20 1.52 -4.77
CA LYS A 76 10.43 1.09 -6.17
C LYS A 76 9.13 0.91 -6.94
N VAL A 77 8.12 0.28 -6.33
CA VAL A 77 6.80 0.11 -6.94
C VAL A 77 6.18 1.47 -7.26
N LEU A 78 6.15 2.39 -6.30
CA LEU A 78 5.60 3.73 -6.50
C LEU A 78 6.36 4.50 -7.59
N LYS A 79 7.70 4.46 -7.57
CA LYS A 79 8.52 5.09 -8.63
C LYS A 79 8.23 4.52 -10.01
N GLY A 80 8.08 3.21 -10.14
CA GLY A 80 7.68 2.57 -11.39
C GLY A 80 6.30 3.03 -11.85
N LEU A 81 5.31 2.99 -10.95
CA LEU A 81 3.95 3.43 -11.25
C LEU A 81 3.89 4.90 -11.67
N ASN A 82 4.68 5.78 -11.08
CA ASN A 82 4.71 7.20 -11.45
C ASN A 82 5.13 7.44 -12.91
N ASN A 83 5.72 6.46 -13.59
CA ASN A 83 6.07 6.55 -15.02
C ASN A 83 4.90 6.28 -15.98
N GLY A 84 3.72 5.87 -15.48
CA GLY A 84 2.60 5.55 -16.39
C GLY A 84 1.26 5.28 -15.73
N PHE A 85 1.17 5.38 -14.41
CA PHE A 85 -0.08 5.17 -13.68
C PHE A 85 -0.32 6.31 -12.67
N VAL A 86 -1.12 7.27 -13.08
CA VAL A 86 -1.37 8.51 -12.31
C VAL A 86 -2.20 8.31 -11.04
N LYS A 87 -2.67 7.09 -10.78
CA LYS A 87 -3.47 6.76 -9.59
C LYS A 87 -2.64 6.04 -8.52
N ALA A 88 -1.39 6.43 -8.39
CA ALA A 88 -0.51 6.05 -7.29
C ALA A 88 0.11 7.32 -6.69
N PRO A 89 0.39 7.37 -5.38
CA PRO A 89 1.08 8.51 -4.78
C PRO A 89 2.42 8.78 -5.45
N ILE A 90 2.79 10.03 -5.61
CA ILE A 90 4.12 10.39 -6.11
C ILE A 90 5.15 9.99 -5.04
N ALA A 91 6.12 9.16 -5.42
CA ALA A 91 7.24 8.80 -4.56
C ALA A 91 8.35 9.84 -4.69
N TYR A 92 8.69 10.54 -3.61
CA TYR A 92 9.67 11.62 -3.63
C TYR A 92 11.08 11.15 -3.32
N ALA A 93 11.30 10.61 -2.14
CA ALA A 93 12.62 10.25 -1.62
C ALA A 93 12.58 8.97 -0.77
N TYR A 94 13.70 8.24 -0.74
CA TYR A 94 13.92 7.05 0.07
C TYR A 94 15.27 7.13 0.76
N SER A 95 15.38 6.58 1.97
CA SER A 95 16.65 6.44 2.68
C SER A 95 16.72 5.17 3.50
N GLU A 96 17.92 4.57 3.50
CA GLU A 96 18.32 3.47 4.40
C GLU A 96 19.16 3.99 5.58
N ASP A 97 19.47 5.29 5.60
CA ASP A 97 20.29 5.89 6.64
C ASP A 97 19.54 5.99 7.96
N ASN A 98 19.88 5.09 8.87
CA ASN A 98 19.27 5.04 10.20
C ASN A 98 19.59 6.29 11.07
N SER A 99 20.58 7.09 10.70
CA SER A 99 20.92 8.31 11.44
C SER A 99 19.84 9.39 11.32
N ILE A 100 18.98 9.32 10.29
CA ILE A 100 17.94 10.31 10.03
C ILE A 100 16.77 10.15 10.99
N ILE A 101 16.07 9.02 10.94
CA ILE A 101 14.89 8.74 11.78
C ILE A 101 14.91 7.36 12.44
N GLY A 102 16.08 6.74 12.55
CA GLY A 102 16.29 5.48 13.27
C GLY A 102 16.02 4.20 12.47
N THR A 103 15.59 4.30 11.20
CA THR A 103 15.31 3.16 10.32
C THR A 103 15.17 3.62 8.87
N SER A 104 15.14 2.68 7.92
CA SER A 104 14.78 2.99 6.53
C SER A 104 13.37 3.59 6.45
N PHE A 105 13.16 4.46 5.47
CA PHE A 105 11.86 5.11 5.25
C PHE A 105 11.78 5.66 3.82
N TYR A 106 10.55 5.99 3.42
CA TYR A 106 10.36 6.77 2.21
C TYR A 106 9.32 7.89 2.42
N ILE A 107 9.38 8.86 1.53
CA ILE A 107 8.50 10.03 1.49
C ILE A 107 7.70 9.99 0.20
N MET A 108 6.40 10.17 0.33
CA MET A 108 5.47 10.20 -0.79
C MET A 108 4.47 11.36 -0.67
N GLU A 109 3.73 11.57 -1.73
CA GLU A 109 2.60 12.49 -1.79
C GLU A 109 1.54 12.14 -0.74
N LYS A 110 1.01 13.15 -0.06
CA LYS A 110 -0.22 13.03 0.71
C LYS A 110 -1.41 13.25 -0.22
N VAL A 111 -2.06 12.17 -0.58
CA VAL A 111 -3.22 12.22 -1.48
C VAL A 111 -4.48 12.58 -0.70
N ASN A 112 -5.14 13.65 -1.11
CA ASN A 112 -6.39 14.11 -0.52
C ASN A 112 -7.61 13.54 -1.26
N GLY A 113 -8.65 13.14 -0.50
CA GLY A 113 -9.87 12.58 -1.06
C GLY A 113 -10.75 11.89 -0.02
N LYS A 114 -11.70 11.11 -0.50
CA LYS A 114 -12.58 10.29 0.32
C LYS A 114 -12.14 8.83 0.29
N ILE A 115 -12.02 8.22 1.44
CA ILE A 115 -11.78 6.78 1.59
C ILE A 115 -13.06 6.18 2.17
N ILE A 116 -13.53 5.09 1.59
CA ILE A 116 -14.70 4.37 2.10
C ILE A 116 -14.23 3.40 3.17
N THR A 117 -14.56 3.68 4.40
CA THR A 117 -14.19 2.86 5.54
C THR A 117 -15.15 1.68 5.75
N PRO A 118 -14.72 0.56 6.38
CA PRO A 118 -15.60 -0.53 6.78
C PRO A 118 -16.77 -0.06 7.64
N ARG A 119 -16.60 1.00 8.42
CA ARG A 119 -17.66 1.61 9.23
C ARG A 119 -18.75 2.22 8.35
N GLU A 120 -18.40 3.02 7.34
CA GLU A 120 -19.37 3.65 6.43
C GLU A 120 -20.14 2.60 5.62
N LEU A 121 -19.47 1.51 5.22
CA LEU A 121 -20.13 0.37 4.58
C LEU A 121 -21.14 -0.29 5.52
N LYS A 122 -20.78 -0.52 6.78
CA LYS A 122 -21.66 -1.14 7.79
C LYS A 122 -22.85 -0.25 8.14
N GLU A 123 -22.61 1.04 8.30
CA GLU A 123 -23.65 2.03 8.65
C GLU A 123 -24.54 2.41 7.45
N ARG A 124 -24.23 1.94 6.24
CA ARG A 124 -24.96 2.23 4.99
C ARG A 124 -25.17 3.73 4.76
N THR A 125 -24.15 4.54 5.05
CA THR A 125 -24.22 6.01 4.91
C THR A 125 -24.16 6.48 3.46
N ILE A 126 -23.82 5.59 2.51
CA ILE A 126 -23.71 5.86 1.07
C ILE A 126 -25.02 5.45 0.39
N SER A 127 -25.55 6.29 -0.51
CA SER A 127 -26.78 5.99 -1.25
C SER A 127 -26.60 4.83 -2.24
N THR A 128 -27.67 4.09 -2.54
CA THR A 128 -27.65 2.99 -3.53
C THR A 128 -27.16 3.46 -4.91
N LYS A 129 -27.52 4.68 -5.32
CA LYS A 129 -27.05 5.29 -6.57
C LYS A 129 -25.54 5.50 -6.54
N ASP A 130 -25.01 5.99 -5.42
CA ASP A 130 -23.57 6.21 -5.26
C ASP A 130 -22.81 4.88 -5.23
N TYR A 131 -23.32 3.85 -4.58
CA TYR A 131 -22.72 2.51 -4.62
C TYR A 131 -22.55 1.99 -6.05
N SER A 132 -23.53 2.13 -6.92
CA SER A 132 -23.41 1.75 -8.33
C SER A 132 -22.30 2.51 -9.05
N THR A 133 -22.18 3.81 -8.76
CA THR A 133 -21.12 4.65 -9.35
C THR A 133 -19.74 4.28 -8.81
N ILE A 134 -19.62 4.09 -7.50
CA ILE A 134 -18.40 3.67 -6.80
C ILE A 134 -17.91 2.35 -7.38
N SER A 135 -18.77 1.33 -7.44
CA SER A 135 -18.41 0.00 -7.93
C SER A 135 -17.92 0.02 -9.38
N LYS A 136 -18.57 0.80 -10.26
CA LYS A 136 -18.15 0.97 -11.65
C LYS A 136 -16.78 1.66 -11.75
N THR A 137 -16.56 2.71 -10.96
CA THR A 137 -15.30 3.47 -10.95
C THR A 137 -14.17 2.61 -10.39
N TRP A 138 -14.44 1.88 -9.32
CA TRP A 138 -13.52 0.95 -8.68
C TRP A 138 -13.10 -0.16 -9.66
N LEU A 139 -14.07 -0.84 -10.30
CA LEU A 139 -13.81 -1.90 -11.26
C LEU A 139 -13.06 -1.39 -12.50
N LYS A 140 -13.40 -0.19 -13.00
CA LYS A 140 -12.66 0.41 -14.11
C LYS A 140 -11.18 0.60 -13.77
N THR A 141 -10.89 1.10 -12.56
CA THR A 141 -9.52 1.31 -12.11
C THR A 141 -8.79 -0.02 -11.83
N PHE A 142 -9.49 -1.01 -11.33
CA PHE A 142 -9.00 -2.39 -11.19
C PHE A 142 -8.54 -2.96 -12.55
N VAL A 143 -9.36 -2.85 -13.58
CA VAL A 143 -9.01 -3.31 -14.94
C VAL A 143 -7.85 -2.49 -15.52
N GLU A 144 -7.81 -1.19 -15.27
CA GLU A 144 -6.72 -0.31 -15.71
C GLU A 144 -5.38 -0.74 -15.08
N LEU A 145 -5.35 -1.01 -13.78
CA LEU A 145 -4.18 -1.52 -13.06
C LEU A 145 -3.66 -2.82 -13.69
N HIS A 146 -4.53 -3.81 -13.90
CA HIS A 146 -4.14 -5.11 -14.43
C HIS A 146 -3.77 -5.13 -15.92
N ASN A 147 -4.00 -4.04 -16.63
CA ASN A 147 -3.57 -3.85 -18.01
C ASN A 147 -2.32 -2.99 -18.17
N LEU A 148 -1.69 -2.58 -17.05
CA LEU A 148 -0.41 -1.89 -17.11
C LEU A 148 0.67 -2.81 -17.69
N ASP A 149 1.50 -2.25 -18.54
CA ASP A 149 2.73 -2.89 -18.99
C ASP A 149 3.82 -2.67 -17.94
N PHE A 150 3.88 -3.60 -16.97
CA PHE A 150 4.82 -3.52 -15.88
C PHE A 150 6.30 -3.52 -16.33
N SER A 151 6.58 -4.01 -17.54
CA SER A 151 7.95 -3.97 -18.10
C SER A 151 8.33 -2.53 -18.46
N LYS A 152 7.42 -1.78 -19.07
CA LYS A 152 7.64 -0.36 -19.37
C LYS A 152 7.72 0.50 -18.11
N LEU A 153 7.14 0.05 -17.03
CA LEU A 153 7.24 0.71 -15.71
C LEU A 153 8.54 0.37 -14.95
N GLY A 154 9.41 -0.49 -15.52
CA GLY A 154 10.64 -0.92 -14.85
C GLY A 154 10.43 -1.86 -13.67
N LEU A 155 9.30 -2.61 -13.66
CA LEU A 155 8.89 -3.48 -12.55
C LEU A 155 8.99 -4.98 -12.88
N SER A 156 9.69 -5.37 -13.95
CA SER A 156 9.80 -6.77 -14.39
C SER A 156 10.42 -7.72 -13.36
N ASP A 157 11.24 -7.20 -12.46
CA ASP A 157 11.91 -7.95 -11.40
C ASP A 157 11.18 -7.94 -10.05
N LEU A 158 9.96 -7.38 -10.00
CA LEU A 158 9.20 -7.24 -8.76
C LEU A 158 8.76 -8.59 -8.17
N GLY A 159 8.70 -9.65 -8.96
CA GLY A 159 8.31 -10.98 -8.51
C GLY A 159 8.62 -12.07 -9.53
N LYS A 160 8.21 -13.28 -9.19
CA LYS A 160 8.28 -14.46 -10.08
C LYS A 160 6.84 -14.83 -10.49
N PRO A 161 6.38 -14.41 -11.68
CA PRO A 161 4.98 -14.60 -12.07
C PRO A 161 4.62 -16.08 -12.30
N ASP A 162 5.51 -16.88 -12.92
CA ASP A 162 5.24 -18.27 -13.22
C ASP A 162 5.01 -19.10 -11.96
N GLY A 163 3.93 -19.87 -11.90
CA GLY A 163 3.55 -20.68 -10.75
C GLY A 163 3.23 -19.84 -9.50
N TYR A 164 2.76 -18.59 -9.66
CA TYR A 164 2.49 -17.68 -8.53
C TYR A 164 1.41 -18.29 -7.61
N VAL A 165 0.27 -18.70 -8.14
CA VAL A 165 -0.84 -19.28 -7.35
C VAL A 165 -0.39 -20.52 -6.58
N GLU A 166 0.31 -21.45 -7.25
CA GLU A 166 0.86 -22.65 -6.61
C GLU A 166 1.76 -22.32 -5.41
N ARG A 167 2.66 -21.33 -5.59
CA ARG A 167 3.53 -20.89 -4.49
C ARG A 167 2.75 -20.25 -3.35
N GLN A 168 1.69 -19.49 -3.64
CA GLN A 168 0.83 -18.89 -2.60
C GLN A 168 0.13 -19.97 -1.79
N VAL A 169 -0.55 -20.93 -2.43
CA VAL A 169 -1.21 -22.03 -1.76
C VAL A 169 -0.24 -22.80 -0.86
N ARG A 170 0.92 -23.18 -1.41
CA ARG A 170 1.94 -23.89 -0.66
C ARG A 170 2.50 -23.10 0.53
N ASN A 171 2.81 -21.81 0.32
CA ASN A 171 3.44 -20.98 1.35
C ASN A 171 2.44 -20.64 2.48
N TRP A 172 1.22 -20.29 2.15
CA TRP A 172 0.18 -20.04 3.15
C TRP A 172 -0.18 -21.29 3.95
N GLY A 173 -0.28 -22.44 3.28
CA GLY A 173 -0.46 -23.74 3.97
C GLY A 173 0.67 -24.02 4.98
N LYS A 174 1.93 -23.81 4.58
CA LYS A 174 3.09 -23.95 5.50
C LYS A 174 3.04 -22.97 6.66
N GLN A 175 2.68 -21.72 6.41
CA GLN A 175 2.56 -20.71 7.47
C GLN A 175 1.44 -21.04 8.45
N TYR A 176 0.28 -21.48 7.93
CA TYR A 176 -0.81 -21.93 8.78
C TYR A 176 -0.38 -23.07 9.70
N LEU A 177 0.20 -24.14 9.16
CA LEU A 177 0.67 -25.29 9.96
C LEU A 177 1.71 -24.90 11.01
N LYS A 178 2.56 -23.94 10.72
CA LYS A 178 3.56 -23.41 11.67
C LYS A 178 2.95 -22.57 12.80
N ALA A 179 1.84 -21.89 12.51
CA ALA A 179 1.18 -20.96 13.44
C ALA A 179 -0.05 -21.59 14.14
N ALA A 180 -0.51 -22.76 13.71
CA ALA A 180 -1.69 -23.42 14.26
C ALA A 180 -1.51 -23.73 15.74
N THR A 181 -2.49 -23.30 16.55
CA THR A 181 -2.58 -23.60 18.00
C THR A 181 -3.57 -24.72 18.27
N ASP A 182 -4.46 -25.01 17.34
CA ASP A 182 -5.52 -26.00 17.43
C ASP A 182 -5.55 -26.89 16.19
N ASP A 183 -6.05 -28.11 16.36
CA ASP A 183 -6.27 -29.04 15.25
C ASP A 183 -7.65 -28.77 14.61
N ILE A 184 -7.64 -28.03 13.49
CA ILE A 184 -8.82 -27.71 12.70
C ILE A 184 -8.82 -28.60 11.45
N LYS A 185 -9.60 -29.67 11.47
CA LYS A 185 -9.67 -30.65 10.36
C LYS A 185 -10.07 -30.04 9.02
N GLU A 186 -10.96 -29.04 9.06
CA GLU A 186 -11.41 -28.32 7.86
C GLU A 186 -10.27 -27.54 7.18
N ALA A 187 -9.27 -27.09 7.94
CA ALA A 187 -8.11 -26.42 7.37
C ALA A 187 -7.26 -27.37 6.50
N GLU A 188 -7.07 -28.61 6.94
CA GLU A 188 -6.38 -29.63 6.16
C GLU A 188 -7.14 -29.99 4.88
N LEU A 189 -8.47 -30.17 4.98
CA LEU A 189 -9.33 -30.42 3.82
C LEU A 189 -9.25 -29.29 2.79
N ILE A 190 -9.27 -28.02 3.24
CA ILE A 190 -9.16 -26.87 2.36
C ILE A 190 -7.77 -26.81 1.70
N MET A 191 -6.70 -27.03 2.45
CA MET A 191 -5.34 -27.04 1.89
C MET A 191 -5.17 -28.11 0.81
N ASN A 192 -5.70 -29.31 1.04
CA ASN A 192 -5.65 -30.39 0.06
C ASN A 192 -6.48 -30.04 -1.18
N TRP A 193 -7.69 -29.52 -1.00
CA TRP A 193 -8.55 -29.12 -2.11
C TRP A 193 -7.89 -28.01 -2.95
N LEU A 194 -7.30 -26.99 -2.32
CA LEU A 194 -6.58 -25.92 -3.00
C LEU A 194 -5.36 -26.44 -3.79
N ASN A 195 -4.64 -27.42 -3.28
CA ASN A 195 -3.53 -28.04 -4.00
C ASN A 195 -3.97 -28.78 -5.27
N GLU A 196 -5.13 -29.44 -5.21
CA GLU A 196 -5.67 -30.26 -6.32
C GLU A 196 -6.46 -29.42 -7.35
N ASN A 197 -7.02 -28.28 -6.95
CA ASN A 197 -7.97 -27.50 -7.75
C ASN A 197 -7.45 -26.10 -8.12
N GLN A 198 -6.16 -25.98 -8.39
CA GLN A 198 -5.59 -24.69 -8.80
C GLN A 198 -6.03 -24.31 -10.22
N PRO A 199 -6.43 -23.04 -10.46
CA PRO A 199 -6.74 -22.58 -11.79
C PRO A 199 -5.47 -22.55 -12.65
N LYS A 200 -5.64 -22.72 -13.96
CA LYS A 200 -4.57 -22.38 -14.90
C LYS A 200 -4.33 -20.88 -14.82
N GLN A 201 -3.06 -20.50 -14.75
CA GLN A 201 -2.68 -19.09 -14.77
C GLN A 201 -3.18 -18.44 -16.05
N TYR A 202 -3.94 -17.35 -15.89
CA TYR A 202 -4.56 -16.64 -17.02
C TYR A 202 -3.59 -15.66 -17.68
N LYS A 203 -2.91 -14.85 -16.88
CA LYS A 203 -2.10 -13.74 -17.35
C LYS A 203 -1.09 -13.32 -16.27
N HIS A 204 0.02 -12.73 -16.70
CA HIS A 204 0.91 -12.01 -15.79
C HIS A 204 0.50 -10.54 -15.76
N SER A 205 0.18 -10.03 -14.58
CA SER A 205 -0.18 -8.63 -14.35
C SER A 205 0.51 -8.11 -13.11
N LEU A 206 0.67 -6.79 -13.06
CA LEU A 206 0.92 -6.14 -11.77
C LEU A 206 -0.35 -6.29 -10.94
N ILE A 207 -0.23 -6.88 -9.75
CA ILE A 207 -1.32 -7.10 -8.81
C ILE A 207 -1.02 -6.37 -7.50
N HIS A 208 -2.07 -5.87 -6.86
CA HIS A 208 -1.96 -5.11 -5.62
C HIS A 208 -1.90 -6.02 -4.39
N ASN A 209 -2.62 -7.13 -4.42
CA ASN A 209 -2.85 -8.10 -3.32
C ASN A 209 -3.57 -7.55 -2.08
N ASP A 210 -4.03 -6.31 -2.10
CA ASP A 210 -4.88 -5.71 -1.06
C ASP A 210 -5.77 -4.61 -1.67
N TYR A 211 -6.34 -4.86 -2.87
CA TYR A 211 -7.18 -3.90 -3.58
C TYR A 211 -8.59 -3.86 -3.00
N LYS A 212 -8.77 -3.09 -1.95
CA LYS A 212 -10.02 -2.91 -1.21
C LYS A 212 -10.40 -1.43 -1.08
N TYR A 213 -11.66 -1.15 -0.69
CA TYR A 213 -12.17 0.23 -0.65
C TYR A 213 -11.41 1.17 0.27
N ASP A 214 -10.89 0.70 1.38
CA ASP A 214 -10.12 1.51 2.33
C ASP A 214 -8.69 1.83 1.86
N ASN A 215 -8.23 1.18 0.79
CA ASN A 215 -6.99 1.51 0.08
C ASN A 215 -7.22 2.37 -1.18
N VAL A 216 -8.46 2.81 -1.43
CA VAL A 216 -8.79 3.62 -2.61
C VAL A 216 -9.25 5.00 -2.21
N VAL A 217 -8.56 6.03 -2.70
CA VAL A 217 -8.88 7.45 -2.47
C VAL A 217 -9.71 7.97 -3.63
N PHE A 218 -11.01 8.17 -3.38
CA PHE A 218 -11.89 8.84 -4.33
C PHE A 218 -11.72 10.36 -4.27
N SER A 219 -12.10 11.05 -5.34
CA SER A 219 -12.15 12.50 -5.34
C SER A 219 -13.09 13.03 -4.24
N SER A 220 -12.73 14.13 -3.58
CA SER A 220 -13.56 14.75 -2.54
C SER A 220 -14.96 15.15 -3.05
N ASN A 221 -15.06 15.45 -4.34
CA ASN A 221 -16.26 16.01 -4.94
C ASN A 221 -17.05 15.01 -5.83
N SER A 222 -16.52 13.82 -6.06
CA SER A 222 -17.12 12.88 -7.00
C SER A 222 -16.71 11.43 -6.76
N TRP A 223 -17.67 10.51 -6.86
CA TRP A 223 -17.43 9.07 -6.88
C TRP A 223 -17.02 8.51 -8.25
N THR A 224 -17.00 9.36 -9.30
CA THR A 224 -16.62 8.94 -10.66
C THR A 224 -15.12 8.97 -10.92
N LYS A 225 -14.33 9.44 -9.96
CA LYS A 225 -12.88 9.58 -10.08
C LYS A 225 -12.16 9.03 -8.85
N ILE A 226 -11.19 8.16 -9.08
CA ILE A 226 -10.20 7.75 -8.10
C ILE A 226 -8.97 8.63 -8.27
N ASN A 227 -8.52 9.24 -7.17
CA ASN A 227 -7.31 10.05 -7.12
C ASN A 227 -6.08 9.16 -6.94
N SER A 228 -6.19 8.11 -6.10
CA SER A 228 -5.05 7.22 -5.85
C SER A 228 -5.47 5.87 -5.28
N ILE A 229 -4.63 4.87 -5.47
CA ILE A 229 -4.60 3.61 -4.75
C ILE A 229 -3.43 3.69 -3.77
N LEU A 230 -3.66 3.28 -2.52
CA LEU A 230 -2.68 3.32 -1.43
C LEU A 230 -2.24 1.91 -1.06
N ASP A 231 -1.17 1.80 -0.27
CA ASP A 231 -0.72 0.57 0.38
C ASP A 231 -0.19 -0.51 -0.60
N TRP A 232 0.89 -0.18 -1.29
CA TRP A 232 1.52 -1.01 -2.30
C TRP A 232 2.52 -2.05 -1.76
N GLU A 233 2.56 -2.27 -0.44
CA GLU A 233 3.55 -3.15 0.21
C GLU A 233 3.47 -4.61 -0.26
N MET A 234 2.26 -5.09 -0.62
CA MET A 234 2.03 -6.45 -1.10
C MET A 234 2.07 -6.58 -2.64
N CYS A 235 2.28 -5.48 -3.34
CA CYS A 235 2.28 -5.44 -4.80
C CYS A 235 3.35 -6.38 -5.39
N THR A 236 2.98 -7.10 -6.44
CA THR A 236 3.88 -8.02 -7.14
C THR A 236 3.41 -8.27 -8.58
N ILE A 237 4.12 -9.14 -9.31
CA ILE A 237 3.65 -9.66 -10.58
C ILE A 237 3.04 -11.05 -10.33
N GLY A 238 1.78 -11.21 -10.70
CA GLY A 238 1.02 -12.44 -10.48
C GLY A 238 -0.18 -12.57 -11.40
N ASP A 239 -1.10 -13.46 -11.04
CA ASP A 239 -2.37 -13.61 -11.76
C ASP A 239 -3.37 -12.56 -11.26
N PRO A 240 -4.01 -11.76 -12.16
CA PRO A 240 -4.95 -10.70 -11.76
C PRO A 240 -6.19 -11.24 -11.02
N LEU A 241 -6.53 -12.52 -11.15
CA LEU A 241 -7.62 -13.13 -10.39
C LEU A 241 -7.33 -13.19 -8.89
N MET A 242 -6.07 -13.08 -8.48
CA MET A 242 -5.71 -12.99 -7.05
C MET A 242 -6.29 -11.74 -6.41
N ASP A 243 -6.20 -10.58 -7.08
CA ASP A 243 -6.78 -9.34 -6.59
C ASP A 243 -8.32 -9.34 -6.58
N LEU A 244 -8.95 -10.20 -7.38
CA LEU A 244 -10.40 -10.35 -7.39
C LEU A 244 -10.91 -11.15 -6.19
N GLY A 245 -10.05 -12.01 -5.65
CA GLY A 245 -10.36 -12.86 -4.49
C GLY A 245 -10.04 -12.22 -3.14
N THR A 246 -9.52 -10.98 -3.12
CA THR A 246 -9.13 -10.25 -1.90
C THR A 246 -10.33 -9.51 -1.21
#